data_ab3c3a8e3880e7249c82fb84e7dc8376
#
_entry.id   ab3c3a8e3880e7249c82fb84e7dc8376
#
_cell.length_a   1.000
_cell.length_b   1.000
_cell.length_c   1.000
_cell.angle_alpha   90.00
_cell.angle_beta   90.00
_cell.angle_gamma   90.00
#
_symmetry.space_group_name_H-M   'P 1'
#
loop_
_entity.id
_entity.type
_entity.pdbx_description
1 polymer ?
#
loop_
_entity_poly.entity_id
_entity_poly.type
_entity_poly.pdbx_seq_one_letter_code
_entity_poly.pdbx_strand_id
1 'polypeptide(L)'
;MREKSVPLYPKKDSILKHSIAIYGCGKLGNIVARAAMDGLLPEYEIIACCSRTFDSALRTAELCGPSAKACRSEEEMLELHPDYIVEAASPAAMKRIAVPALEKGISIVTLSIGAFADDAFYEEVRQAALRGGAKVHIASGATGGFDVLQTAALMGDATAGFFNEKGPDALKGTPVYDDSLQREQKTVFEGTASEAIRLFPTKVNVTVAAARASVGPESLHVRMLSTPGFKGDTQRVEIRNDQVHATVDVYSRTSEIAAWSVVRVLRNLVSPIVF
;
A
#
# COMPACT_ATOMS: atom_id res chain seq x y z
N MET A 1 -0.99 32.27 4.80
CA MET A 1 -2.11 32.13 3.87
C MET A 1 -1.81 30.97 2.93
N ARG A 2 -2.54 29.85 3.04
CA ARG A 2 -2.44 28.76 2.05
C ARG A 2 -3.31 29.18 0.87
N GLU A 3 -2.72 29.37 -0.29
CA GLU A 3 -3.47 29.52 -1.54
C GLU A 3 -4.39 28.30 -1.70
N LYS A 4 -5.67 28.56 -1.94
CA LYS A 4 -6.64 27.52 -2.26
C LYS A 4 -6.24 26.94 -3.61
N SER A 5 -5.77 25.69 -3.61
CA SER A 5 -5.54 24.96 -4.85
C SER A 5 -6.82 24.95 -5.69
N VAL A 6 -6.69 25.37 -6.94
CA VAL A 6 -7.78 25.28 -7.93
C VAL A 6 -8.18 23.80 -8.06
N PRO A 7 -9.48 23.47 -7.96
CA PRO A 7 -9.92 22.10 -8.17
C PRO A 7 -9.54 21.64 -9.58
N LEU A 8 -8.82 20.54 -9.69
CA LEU A 8 -8.39 19.95 -10.97
C LEU A 8 -9.57 19.45 -11.83
N TYR A 9 -10.79 19.41 -11.29
CA TYR A 9 -11.99 18.95 -11.99
C TYR A 9 -13.21 19.82 -11.67
N PRO A 10 -14.09 20.10 -12.67
CA PRO A 10 -15.32 20.85 -12.44
C PRO A 10 -16.28 20.05 -11.53
N LYS A 11 -16.97 20.76 -10.62
CA LYS A 11 -18.09 20.20 -9.86
C LYS A 11 -19.17 19.75 -10.84
N LYS A 12 -19.44 18.47 -10.89
CA LYS A 12 -20.59 17.91 -11.60
C LYS A 12 -21.70 17.61 -10.57
N ASP A 13 -22.85 18.21 -10.74
CA ASP A 13 -24.05 17.88 -9.96
C ASP A 13 -24.47 16.43 -10.23
N SER A 14 -24.79 15.66 -9.16
CA SER A 14 -25.33 14.29 -9.15
C SER A 14 -24.51 13.19 -9.83
N ILE A 15 -23.24 13.03 -9.50
CA ILE A 15 -22.51 11.80 -9.80
C ILE A 15 -22.93 10.77 -8.74
N LEU A 16 -23.37 9.59 -9.16
CA LEU A 16 -23.46 8.41 -8.28
C LEU A 16 -22.07 8.20 -7.67
N LYS A 17 -21.99 8.38 -6.36
CA LYS A 17 -20.71 8.20 -5.65
C LYS A 17 -20.45 6.73 -5.46
N HIS A 18 -19.20 6.33 -5.68
CA HIS A 18 -18.73 5.02 -5.25
C HIS A 18 -18.62 4.97 -3.73
N SER A 19 -19.09 3.88 -3.15
CA SER A 19 -18.98 3.65 -1.72
C SER A 19 -17.64 3.03 -1.35
N ILE A 20 -17.00 3.56 -0.31
CA ILE A 20 -15.76 2.98 0.22
C ILE A 20 -15.86 2.67 1.71
N ALA A 21 -15.22 1.58 2.12
CA ALA A 21 -14.98 1.24 3.51
C ALA A 21 -13.49 1.45 3.84
N ILE A 22 -13.19 2.02 5.01
CA ILE A 22 -11.82 2.12 5.54
C ILE A 22 -11.58 0.93 6.48
N TYR A 23 -10.70 0.03 6.09
CA TYR A 23 -10.25 -1.09 6.91
C TYR A 23 -8.84 -0.84 7.42
N GLY A 24 -8.73 -0.50 8.72
CA GLY A 24 -7.49 -0.03 9.34
C GLY A 24 -7.51 1.48 9.61
N CYS A 25 -8.19 1.89 10.69
CA CYS A 25 -8.39 3.27 11.13
C CYS A 25 -7.19 3.80 11.96
N GLY A 26 -5.98 3.45 11.54
CA GLY A 26 -4.72 3.99 12.07
C GLY A 26 -4.29 5.27 11.37
N LYS A 27 -3.00 5.62 11.52
CA LYS A 27 -2.44 6.85 10.91
C LYS A 27 -2.74 6.96 9.41
N LEU A 28 -2.48 5.88 8.63
CA LEU A 28 -2.62 5.92 7.17
C LEU A 28 -4.08 5.94 6.72
N GLY A 29 -4.95 5.12 7.32
CA GLY A 29 -6.38 5.13 7.01
C GLY A 29 -7.04 6.47 7.32
N ASN A 30 -6.65 7.12 8.42
CA ASN A 30 -7.13 8.46 8.76
C ASN A 30 -6.68 9.54 7.77
N ILE A 31 -5.51 9.41 7.14
CA ILE A 31 -5.08 10.34 6.09
C ILE A 31 -6.00 10.20 4.87
N VAL A 32 -6.35 8.98 4.47
CA VAL A 32 -7.28 8.75 3.35
C VAL A 32 -8.67 9.28 3.69
N ALA A 33 -9.17 9.02 4.91
CA ALA A 33 -10.45 9.55 5.38
C ALA A 33 -10.48 11.09 5.33
N ARG A 34 -9.44 11.76 5.84
CA ARG A 34 -9.32 13.23 5.76
C ARG A 34 -9.26 13.73 4.32
N ALA A 35 -8.50 13.06 3.44
CA ALA A 35 -8.43 13.45 2.03
C ALA A 35 -9.81 13.42 1.36
N ALA A 36 -10.66 12.44 1.71
CA ALA A 36 -12.05 12.40 1.23
C ALA A 36 -12.87 13.56 1.79
N MET A 37 -12.76 13.86 3.08
CA MET A 37 -13.49 14.97 3.72
C MET A 37 -13.02 16.35 3.23
N ASP A 38 -11.74 16.48 2.89
CA ASP A 38 -11.16 17.68 2.29
C ASP A 38 -11.54 17.88 0.80
N GLY A 39 -12.36 16.97 0.24
CA GLY A 39 -12.88 17.05 -1.13
C GLY A 39 -11.89 16.59 -2.22
N LEU A 40 -10.84 15.84 -1.87
CA LEU A 40 -9.90 15.27 -2.83
C LEU A 40 -10.41 14.00 -3.51
N LEU A 41 -11.49 13.40 -2.97
CA LEU A 41 -12.16 12.20 -3.49
C LEU A 41 -13.68 12.45 -3.62
N PRO A 42 -14.11 13.44 -4.43
CA PRO A 42 -15.50 13.87 -4.48
C PRO A 42 -16.44 12.81 -5.08
N GLU A 43 -15.89 11.86 -5.86
CA GLU A 43 -16.61 10.74 -6.47
C GLU A 43 -16.84 9.57 -5.49
N TYR A 44 -16.38 9.71 -4.24
CA TYR A 44 -16.47 8.65 -3.23
C TYR A 44 -17.24 9.10 -1.99
N GLU A 45 -17.92 8.14 -1.37
CA GLU A 45 -18.53 8.28 -0.05
C GLU A 45 -18.00 7.20 0.89
N ILE A 46 -17.52 7.60 2.08
CA ILE A 46 -17.10 6.63 3.10
C ILE A 46 -18.35 6.17 3.85
N ILE A 47 -18.71 4.89 3.72
CA ILE A 47 -19.90 4.29 4.35
C ILE A 47 -19.58 3.40 5.54
N ALA A 48 -18.32 2.96 5.68
CA ALA A 48 -17.92 2.07 6.76
C ALA A 48 -16.49 2.32 7.22
N CYS A 49 -16.25 2.11 8.50
CA CYS A 49 -14.93 2.11 9.13
C CYS A 49 -14.80 0.88 10.02
N CYS A 50 -13.77 0.05 9.80
CA CYS A 50 -13.49 -1.11 10.63
C CYS A 50 -12.01 -1.12 11.03
N SER A 51 -11.71 -1.50 12.26
CA SER A 51 -10.34 -1.53 12.78
C SER A 51 -10.22 -2.55 13.91
N ARG A 52 -8.98 -2.94 14.23
CA ARG A 52 -8.69 -3.85 15.34
C ARG A 52 -9.33 -3.41 16.67
N THR A 53 -9.38 -2.12 16.94
CA THR A 53 -10.10 -1.54 18.08
C THR A 53 -11.31 -0.78 17.58
N PHE A 54 -12.47 -1.04 18.17
CA PHE A 54 -13.72 -0.38 17.81
C PHE A 54 -13.65 1.14 17.97
N ASP A 55 -12.98 1.61 19.03
CA ASP A 55 -12.80 3.05 19.28
C ASP A 55 -12.06 3.77 18.14
N SER A 56 -11.12 3.09 17.48
CA SER A 56 -10.44 3.66 16.30
C SER A 56 -11.38 3.73 15.09
N ALA A 57 -12.21 2.71 14.90
CA ALA A 57 -13.24 2.71 13.86
C ALA A 57 -14.28 3.83 14.11
N LEU A 58 -14.72 3.98 15.37
CA LEU A 58 -15.70 5.00 15.74
C LEU A 58 -15.17 6.41 15.48
N ARG A 59 -13.96 6.74 15.95
CA ARG A 59 -13.34 8.06 15.72
C ARG A 59 -13.18 8.37 14.23
N THR A 60 -12.86 7.37 13.42
CA THR A 60 -12.74 7.58 11.96
C THR A 60 -14.09 7.75 11.31
N ALA A 61 -15.11 6.99 11.72
CA ALA A 61 -16.48 7.15 11.24
C ALA A 61 -17.04 8.54 11.60
N GLU A 62 -16.84 9.00 12.83
CA GLU A 62 -17.23 10.36 13.26
C GLU A 62 -16.56 11.45 12.39
N LEU A 63 -15.28 11.28 12.05
CA LEU A 63 -14.57 12.18 11.13
C LEU A 63 -15.21 12.21 9.74
N CYS A 64 -15.69 11.06 9.25
CA CYS A 64 -16.28 10.91 7.91
C CYS A 64 -17.74 11.38 7.84
N GLY A 65 -18.40 11.62 8.98
CA GLY A 65 -19.77 12.13 9.03
C GLY A 65 -20.82 11.03 9.14
N PRO A 66 -22.11 11.41 9.03
CA PRO A 66 -23.25 10.55 9.43
C PRO A 66 -23.46 9.33 8.52
N SER A 67 -22.94 9.33 7.30
CA SER A 67 -23.04 8.18 6.38
C SER A 67 -22.11 7.04 6.77
N ALA A 68 -21.05 7.31 7.54
CA ALA A 68 -20.04 6.33 7.87
C ALA A 68 -20.40 5.56 9.15
N LYS A 69 -20.56 4.24 9.03
CA LYS A 69 -20.82 3.34 10.15
C LYS A 69 -19.49 2.81 10.74
N ALA A 70 -19.32 2.86 12.04
CA ALA A 70 -18.28 2.12 12.73
C ALA A 70 -18.68 0.65 12.85
N CYS A 71 -17.92 -0.26 12.24
CA CYS A 71 -18.16 -1.69 12.25
C CYS A 71 -17.31 -2.39 13.31
N ARG A 72 -17.93 -3.35 14.02
CA ARG A 72 -17.26 -4.15 15.07
C ARG A 72 -16.50 -5.33 14.49
N SER A 73 -16.87 -5.78 13.30
CA SER A 73 -16.23 -6.91 12.63
C SER A 73 -16.10 -6.66 11.12
N GLU A 74 -15.32 -7.51 10.48
CA GLU A 74 -15.13 -7.53 9.04
C GLU A 74 -16.46 -7.91 8.34
N GLU A 75 -17.24 -8.82 8.91
CA GLU A 75 -18.54 -9.24 8.41
C GLU A 75 -19.52 -8.08 8.36
N GLU A 76 -19.65 -7.30 9.46
CA GLU A 76 -20.50 -6.11 9.49
C GLU A 76 -20.11 -5.10 8.39
N MET A 77 -18.82 -4.94 8.12
CA MET A 77 -18.34 -4.07 7.06
C MET A 77 -18.68 -4.61 5.67
N LEU A 78 -18.54 -5.92 5.45
CA LEU A 78 -18.84 -6.57 4.18
C LEU A 78 -20.34 -6.60 3.87
N GLU A 79 -21.20 -6.66 4.88
CA GLU A 79 -22.66 -6.60 4.72
C GLU A 79 -23.17 -5.25 4.21
N LEU A 80 -22.38 -4.19 4.32
CA LEU A 80 -22.70 -2.88 3.75
C LEU A 80 -22.40 -2.79 2.24
N HIS A 81 -21.81 -3.82 1.66
CA HIS A 81 -21.47 -3.92 0.23
C HIS A 81 -20.79 -2.66 -0.34
N PRO A 82 -19.67 -2.18 0.23
CA PRO A 82 -18.93 -1.08 -0.37
C PRO A 82 -18.39 -1.48 -1.76
N ASP A 83 -18.30 -0.53 -2.69
CA ASP A 83 -17.67 -0.78 -4.00
C ASP A 83 -16.17 -1.07 -3.83
N TYR A 84 -15.53 -0.39 -2.85
CA TYR A 84 -14.12 -0.56 -2.55
C TYR A 84 -13.84 -0.64 -1.05
N ILE A 85 -12.89 -1.47 -0.68
CA ILE A 85 -12.26 -1.46 0.64
C ILE A 85 -10.88 -0.83 0.51
N VAL A 86 -10.62 0.24 1.26
CA VAL A 86 -9.28 0.77 1.49
C VAL A 86 -8.65 0.02 2.65
N GLU A 87 -7.73 -0.89 2.34
CA GLU A 87 -7.02 -1.69 3.34
C GLU A 87 -5.69 -1.03 3.72
N ALA A 88 -5.61 -0.53 4.95
CA ALA A 88 -4.45 0.14 5.55
C ALA A 88 -4.14 -0.40 6.96
N ALA A 89 -4.40 -1.68 7.20
CA ALA A 89 -4.27 -2.32 8.50
C ALA A 89 -2.98 -3.13 8.66
N SER A 90 -2.91 -4.31 8.04
CA SER A 90 -1.73 -5.18 8.10
C SER A 90 -1.83 -6.36 7.12
N PRO A 91 -0.70 -7.04 6.77
CA PRO A 91 -0.75 -8.26 5.97
C PRO A 91 -1.67 -9.35 6.54
N ALA A 92 -1.71 -9.51 7.86
CA ALA A 92 -2.63 -10.45 8.50
C ALA A 92 -4.10 -10.05 8.35
N ALA A 93 -4.43 -8.75 8.39
CA ALA A 93 -5.76 -8.24 8.14
C ALA A 93 -6.15 -8.43 6.66
N MET A 94 -5.24 -8.13 5.73
CA MET A 94 -5.43 -8.39 4.30
C MET A 94 -5.74 -9.85 4.01
N LYS A 95 -5.04 -10.78 4.66
CA LYS A 95 -5.30 -12.23 4.51
C LYS A 95 -6.71 -12.65 4.95
N ARG A 96 -7.31 -11.97 5.94
CA ARG A 96 -8.67 -12.28 6.38
C ARG A 96 -9.75 -11.72 5.46
N ILE A 97 -9.54 -10.48 4.98
CA ILE A 97 -10.59 -9.76 4.26
C ILE A 97 -10.62 -10.02 2.75
N ALA A 98 -9.45 -10.36 2.14
CA ALA A 98 -9.33 -10.34 0.69
C ALA A 98 -10.30 -11.28 -0.01
N VAL A 99 -10.28 -12.55 0.32
CA VAL A 99 -11.12 -13.55 -0.36
C VAL A 99 -12.60 -13.28 -0.14
N PRO A 100 -13.10 -13.09 1.11
CA PRO A 100 -14.51 -12.78 1.35
C PRO A 100 -15.01 -11.51 0.66
N ALA A 101 -14.19 -10.45 0.59
CA ALA A 101 -14.56 -9.22 -0.10
C ALA A 101 -14.67 -9.42 -1.61
N LEU A 102 -13.63 -10.01 -2.20
CA LEU A 102 -13.56 -10.21 -3.65
C LEU A 102 -14.67 -11.11 -4.17
N GLU A 103 -15.00 -12.20 -3.45
CA GLU A 103 -16.13 -13.09 -3.80
C GLU A 103 -17.48 -12.41 -3.73
N LYS A 104 -17.62 -11.33 -2.94
CA LYS A 104 -18.80 -10.46 -2.92
C LYS A 104 -18.79 -9.37 -4.00
N GLY A 105 -17.80 -9.34 -4.89
CA GLY A 105 -17.66 -8.32 -5.92
C GLY A 105 -17.04 -7.01 -5.42
N ILE A 106 -16.52 -6.97 -4.18
CA ILE A 106 -15.95 -5.77 -3.55
C ILE A 106 -14.46 -5.68 -3.92
N SER A 107 -14.07 -4.60 -4.60
CA SER A 107 -12.67 -4.37 -4.94
C SER A 107 -11.87 -3.83 -3.76
N ILE A 108 -10.55 -4.06 -3.76
CA ILE A 108 -9.68 -3.68 -2.64
C ILE A 108 -8.56 -2.76 -3.14
N VAL A 109 -8.32 -1.65 -2.43
CA VAL A 109 -7.12 -0.82 -2.57
C VAL A 109 -6.26 -1.05 -1.34
N THR A 110 -5.09 -1.68 -1.47
CA THR A 110 -4.29 -2.16 -0.33
C THR A 110 -2.91 -1.52 -0.22
N LEU A 111 -2.48 -1.31 1.04
CA LEU A 111 -1.10 -1.01 1.44
C LEU A 111 -0.38 -2.22 2.03
N SER A 112 -1.09 -3.29 2.36
CA SER A 112 -0.53 -4.48 3.03
C SER A 112 -0.03 -5.52 2.05
N ILE A 113 0.83 -5.09 1.12
CA ILE A 113 1.35 -5.89 0.00
C ILE A 113 2.15 -7.09 0.48
N GLY A 114 2.71 -7.02 1.69
CA GLY A 114 3.42 -8.14 2.33
C GLY A 114 2.58 -9.41 2.47
N ALA A 115 1.25 -9.32 2.43
CA ALA A 115 0.37 -10.50 2.39
C ALA A 115 0.63 -11.37 1.15
N PHE A 116 0.98 -10.75 0.04
CA PHE A 116 1.26 -11.41 -1.24
C PHE A 116 2.68 -11.99 -1.36
N ALA A 117 3.44 -12.02 -0.27
CA ALA A 117 4.67 -12.80 -0.17
C ALA A 117 4.41 -14.32 -0.24
N ASP A 118 3.22 -14.74 0.16
CA ASP A 118 2.74 -16.12 0.13
C ASP A 118 2.10 -16.40 -1.25
N ASP A 119 2.72 -17.28 -2.02
CA ASP A 119 2.27 -17.61 -3.38
C ASP A 119 0.90 -18.30 -3.41
N ALA A 120 0.61 -19.14 -2.41
CA ALA A 120 -0.68 -19.81 -2.32
C ALA A 120 -1.79 -18.77 -2.06
N PHE A 121 -1.57 -17.85 -1.15
CA PHE A 121 -2.51 -16.76 -0.88
C PHE A 121 -2.65 -15.82 -2.08
N TYR A 122 -1.56 -15.49 -2.77
CA TYR A 122 -1.61 -14.67 -3.98
C TYR A 122 -2.52 -15.30 -5.04
N GLU A 123 -2.37 -16.60 -5.29
CA GLU A 123 -3.20 -17.32 -6.26
C GLU A 123 -4.66 -17.44 -5.79
N GLU A 124 -4.90 -17.70 -4.50
CA GLU A 124 -6.25 -17.73 -3.92
C GLU A 124 -6.98 -16.40 -4.13
N VAL A 125 -6.31 -15.27 -3.85
CA VAL A 125 -6.84 -13.92 -4.07
C VAL A 125 -7.12 -13.67 -5.55
N ARG A 126 -6.21 -14.09 -6.44
CA ARG A 126 -6.39 -13.98 -7.89
C ARG A 126 -7.65 -14.71 -8.35
N GLN A 127 -7.88 -15.93 -7.87
CA GLN A 127 -9.05 -16.72 -8.20
C GLN A 127 -10.34 -16.11 -7.61
N ALA A 128 -10.31 -15.62 -6.37
CA ALA A 128 -11.45 -14.94 -5.76
C ALA A 128 -11.85 -13.68 -6.54
N ALA A 129 -10.86 -12.89 -6.96
CA ALA A 129 -11.08 -11.69 -7.78
C ALA A 129 -11.75 -12.03 -9.13
N LEU A 130 -11.31 -13.10 -9.78
CA LEU A 130 -11.93 -13.58 -11.04
C LEU A 130 -13.36 -14.05 -10.83
N ARG A 131 -13.64 -14.82 -9.77
CA ARG A 131 -15.00 -15.30 -9.49
C ARG A 131 -15.96 -14.16 -9.17
N GLY A 132 -15.52 -13.19 -8.37
CA GLY A 132 -16.36 -12.06 -7.97
C GLY A 132 -16.41 -10.90 -8.97
N GLY A 133 -15.60 -10.93 -10.04
CA GLY A 133 -15.51 -9.82 -10.99
C GLY A 133 -14.88 -8.55 -10.35
N ALA A 134 -14.17 -8.71 -9.24
CA ALA A 134 -13.54 -7.65 -8.46
C ALA A 134 -12.03 -7.57 -8.72
N LYS A 135 -11.36 -6.53 -8.19
CA LYS A 135 -9.93 -6.32 -8.37
C LYS A 135 -9.23 -5.97 -7.07
N VAL A 136 -7.94 -6.33 -6.99
CA VAL A 136 -7.04 -5.79 -5.99
C VAL A 136 -6.14 -4.76 -6.64
N HIS A 137 -6.21 -3.53 -6.16
CA HIS A 137 -5.36 -2.41 -6.58
C HIS A 137 -4.26 -2.22 -5.55
N ILE A 138 -3.04 -2.49 -5.96
CA ILE A 138 -1.86 -2.30 -5.11
C ILE A 138 -1.45 -0.83 -5.16
N ALA A 139 -1.52 -0.14 -4.02
CA ALA A 139 -0.99 1.20 -3.90
C ALA A 139 0.55 1.15 -3.85
N SER A 140 1.22 2.14 -4.45
CA SER A 140 2.69 2.12 -4.54
C SER A 140 3.39 2.22 -3.18
N GLY A 141 2.68 2.66 -2.14
CA GLY A 141 3.25 2.78 -0.81
C GLY A 141 4.31 3.86 -0.73
N ALA A 142 5.46 3.49 -0.19
CA ALA A 142 6.58 4.43 0.03
C ALA A 142 7.52 4.57 -1.18
N THR A 143 7.19 3.96 -2.32
CA THR A 143 7.98 4.03 -3.56
C THR A 143 7.07 4.21 -4.78
N GLY A 144 7.55 3.84 -5.97
CA GLY A 144 6.80 3.94 -7.22
C GLY A 144 7.50 3.23 -8.36
N GLY A 145 7.10 3.51 -9.61
CA GLY A 145 7.74 2.97 -10.80
C GLY A 145 7.43 1.50 -11.08
N PHE A 146 6.39 0.93 -10.44
CA PHE A 146 6.02 -0.47 -10.68
C PHE A 146 5.55 -0.71 -12.11
N ASP A 147 4.96 0.27 -12.76
CA ASP A 147 4.64 0.28 -14.18
C ASP A 147 5.90 0.15 -15.05
N VAL A 148 6.95 0.89 -14.71
CA VAL A 148 8.25 0.81 -15.40
C VAL A 148 8.92 -0.54 -15.16
N LEU A 149 8.89 -1.05 -13.90
CA LEU A 149 9.42 -2.37 -13.56
C LEU A 149 8.71 -3.47 -14.37
N GLN A 150 7.38 -3.45 -14.41
CA GLN A 150 6.59 -4.42 -15.18
C GLN A 150 6.87 -4.34 -16.67
N THR A 151 6.94 -3.12 -17.22
CA THR A 151 7.23 -2.91 -18.64
C THR A 151 8.60 -3.46 -19.01
N ALA A 152 9.63 -3.15 -18.23
CA ALA A 152 10.98 -3.63 -18.49
C ALA A 152 11.10 -5.16 -18.34
N ALA A 153 10.39 -5.74 -17.35
CA ALA A 153 10.35 -7.20 -17.16
C ALA A 153 9.64 -7.92 -18.32
N LEU A 154 8.61 -7.32 -18.93
CA LEU A 154 7.93 -7.85 -20.11
C LEU A 154 8.80 -7.82 -21.37
N MET A 155 9.83 -6.98 -21.44
CA MET A 155 10.78 -6.92 -22.56
C MET A 155 11.76 -8.10 -22.58
N GLY A 156 11.79 -8.95 -21.54
CA GLY A 156 12.66 -10.13 -21.41
C GLY A 156 13.89 -9.89 -20.54
N ASP A 157 14.60 -10.93 -20.26
CA ASP A 157 15.82 -11.09 -19.44
C ASP A 157 16.26 -9.84 -18.65
N ALA A 158 15.53 -9.56 -17.56
CA ALA A 158 15.79 -8.43 -16.72
C ALA A 158 16.42 -8.85 -15.38
N THR A 159 17.28 -7.99 -14.85
CA THR A 159 17.73 -8.02 -13.46
C THR A 159 17.08 -6.87 -12.71
N ALA A 160 16.73 -7.07 -11.43
CA ALA A 160 16.12 -6.03 -10.63
C ALA A 160 16.69 -6.02 -9.20
N GLY A 161 16.70 -4.84 -8.59
CA GLY A 161 17.17 -4.61 -7.24
C GLY A 161 16.27 -3.69 -6.44
N PHE A 162 16.28 -3.90 -5.14
CA PHE A 162 15.64 -3.04 -4.16
C PHE A 162 16.65 -2.64 -3.09
N PHE A 163 16.88 -1.35 -2.95
CA PHE A 163 17.72 -0.78 -1.91
C PHE A 163 16.87 0.03 -0.93
N ASN A 164 17.10 -0.21 0.36
CA ASN A 164 16.42 0.50 1.43
C ASN A 164 17.43 1.04 2.45
N GLU A 165 17.37 2.34 2.77
CA GLU A 165 18.13 2.95 3.84
C GLU A 165 17.23 3.54 4.90
N LYS A 166 17.54 3.26 6.16
CA LYS A 166 16.80 3.75 7.32
C LYS A 166 17.67 3.93 8.56
N GLY A 167 17.18 4.70 9.52
CA GLY A 167 17.83 4.83 10.81
C GLY A 167 17.68 3.57 11.67
N PRO A 168 18.60 3.34 12.62
CA PRO A 168 18.64 2.13 13.46
C PRO A 168 17.35 1.93 14.29
N ASP A 169 16.68 3.01 14.70
CA ASP A 169 15.44 2.91 15.48
C ASP A 169 14.30 2.22 14.72
N ALA A 170 14.28 2.32 13.40
CA ALA A 170 13.31 1.62 12.55
C ALA A 170 13.54 0.10 12.51
N LEU A 171 14.73 -0.36 12.90
CA LEU A 171 15.13 -1.77 12.92
C LEU A 171 14.96 -2.42 14.31
N LYS A 172 14.68 -1.64 15.36
CA LYS A 172 14.44 -2.18 16.70
C LYS A 172 13.36 -3.27 16.67
N GLY A 173 13.64 -4.36 17.38
CA GLY A 173 12.76 -5.53 17.41
C GLY A 173 12.83 -6.44 16.18
N THR A 174 13.81 -6.21 15.28
CA THR A 174 14.13 -7.15 14.20
C THR A 174 15.39 -7.96 14.54
N PRO A 175 15.60 -9.15 13.91
CA PRO A 175 16.78 -9.98 14.15
C PRO A 175 18.13 -9.33 13.80
N VAL A 176 18.11 -8.28 12.98
CA VAL A 176 19.34 -7.59 12.50
C VAL A 176 19.72 -6.39 13.36
N TYR A 177 18.91 -6.04 14.36
CA TYR A 177 19.21 -4.91 15.21
C TYR A 177 20.26 -5.28 16.27
N ASP A 178 21.29 -4.47 16.38
CA ASP A 178 22.21 -4.41 17.51
C ASP A 178 22.55 -2.95 17.84
N ASP A 179 23.07 -2.69 19.05
CA ASP A 179 23.35 -1.33 19.51
C ASP A 179 24.54 -0.64 18.77
N SER A 180 25.36 -1.38 18.03
CA SER A 180 26.41 -0.81 17.19
C SER A 180 25.82 0.04 16.07
N LEU A 181 24.62 -0.29 15.59
CA LEU A 181 23.91 0.45 14.54
C LEU A 181 23.61 1.91 14.93
N GLN A 182 23.60 2.24 16.22
CA GLN A 182 23.45 3.63 16.70
C GLN A 182 24.70 4.48 16.44
N ARG A 183 25.84 3.84 16.17
CA ARG A 183 27.16 4.50 16.03
C ARG A 183 27.78 4.30 14.67
N GLU A 184 27.47 3.19 13.99
CA GLU A 184 28.14 2.79 12.75
C GLU A 184 27.12 2.52 11.65
N GLN A 185 27.43 3.00 10.43
CA GLN A 185 26.68 2.63 9.24
C GLN A 185 27.00 1.19 8.86
N LYS A 186 25.94 0.39 8.61
CA LYS A 186 26.10 -1.03 8.32
C LYS A 186 25.05 -1.53 7.32
N THR A 187 25.47 -2.33 6.36
CA THR A 187 24.57 -3.17 5.59
C THR A 187 24.03 -4.26 6.53
N VAL A 188 22.76 -4.22 6.86
CA VAL A 188 22.12 -5.13 7.82
C VAL A 188 21.48 -6.32 7.14
N PHE A 189 21.27 -6.25 5.84
CA PHE A 189 20.81 -7.36 5.03
C PHE A 189 21.28 -7.18 3.58
N GLU A 190 21.68 -8.28 2.95
CA GLU A 190 21.91 -8.39 1.52
C GLU A 190 21.58 -9.83 1.08
N GLY A 191 20.72 -9.97 0.07
CA GLY A 191 20.25 -11.27 -0.40
C GLY A 191 19.06 -11.14 -1.33
N THR A 192 18.27 -12.19 -1.48
CA THR A 192 17.04 -12.20 -2.30
C THR A 192 15.85 -11.62 -1.55
N ALA A 193 14.80 -11.21 -2.29
CA ALA A 193 13.56 -10.78 -1.66
C ALA A 193 12.91 -11.90 -0.84
N SER A 194 12.99 -13.15 -1.27
CA SER A 194 12.51 -14.30 -0.51
C SER A 194 13.19 -14.43 0.86
N GLU A 195 14.50 -14.21 0.92
CA GLU A 195 15.25 -14.19 2.18
C GLU A 195 14.86 -13.01 3.06
N ALA A 196 14.72 -11.81 2.47
CA ALA A 196 14.27 -10.62 3.19
C ALA A 196 12.86 -10.81 3.78
N ILE A 197 11.93 -11.40 3.03
CA ILE A 197 10.56 -11.69 3.47
C ILE A 197 10.55 -12.64 4.67
N ARG A 198 11.38 -13.69 4.66
CA ARG A 198 11.51 -14.62 5.80
C ARG A 198 12.07 -13.91 7.04
N LEU A 199 13.04 -13.03 6.85
CA LEU A 199 13.71 -12.33 7.96
C LEU A 199 12.86 -11.21 8.56
N PHE A 200 12.05 -10.51 7.72
CA PHE A 200 11.28 -9.32 8.09
C PHE A 200 9.79 -9.44 7.73
N PRO A 201 9.05 -10.43 8.24
CA PRO A 201 7.70 -10.77 7.74
C PRO A 201 6.67 -9.63 7.82
N THR A 202 6.92 -8.59 8.62
CA THR A 202 6.00 -7.46 8.82
C THR A 202 6.49 -6.12 8.23
N LYS A 203 7.70 -6.08 7.65
CA LYS A 203 8.35 -4.82 7.22
C LYS A 203 8.80 -4.84 5.75
N VAL A 204 8.14 -5.65 4.91
CA VAL A 204 8.59 -5.94 3.54
C VAL A 204 7.57 -5.59 2.45
N ASN A 205 6.59 -4.73 2.73
CA ASN A 205 5.56 -4.37 1.73
C ASN A 205 6.18 -3.91 0.40
N VAL A 206 7.17 -3.03 0.44
CA VAL A 206 7.83 -2.52 -0.78
C VAL A 206 8.66 -3.60 -1.46
N THR A 207 9.38 -4.43 -0.69
CA THR A 207 10.15 -5.57 -1.22
C THR A 207 9.25 -6.53 -2.00
N VAL A 208 8.10 -6.89 -1.42
CA VAL A 208 7.12 -7.77 -2.06
C VAL A 208 6.53 -7.11 -3.31
N ALA A 209 6.18 -5.81 -3.23
CA ALA A 209 5.66 -5.07 -4.37
C ALA A 209 6.66 -5.02 -5.53
N ALA A 210 7.92 -4.68 -5.26
CA ALA A 210 8.98 -4.64 -6.26
C ALA A 210 9.23 -6.02 -6.88
N ALA A 211 9.25 -7.08 -6.06
CA ALA A 211 9.43 -8.44 -6.54
C ALA A 211 8.27 -8.89 -7.46
N ARG A 212 7.02 -8.66 -7.03
CA ARG A 212 5.83 -9.01 -7.84
C ARG A 212 5.69 -8.19 -9.12
N ALA A 213 6.23 -6.96 -9.11
CA ALA A 213 6.22 -6.07 -10.27
C ALA A 213 7.42 -6.27 -11.22
N SER A 214 8.35 -7.19 -10.92
CA SER A 214 9.56 -7.35 -11.73
C SER A 214 9.92 -8.82 -11.97
N VAL A 215 11.04 -9.28 -11.41
CA VAL A 215 11.66 -10.59 -11.70
C VAL A 215 11.27 -11.70 -10.72
N GLY A 216 10.36 -11.40 -9.80
CA GLY A 216 9.94 -12.35 -8.77
C GLY A 216 10.84 -12.35 -7.51
N PRO A 217 10.35 -12.97 -6.41
CA PRO A 217 11.01 -12.87 -5.11
C PRO A 217 12.34 -13.62 -5.03
N GLU A 218 12.55 -14.66 -5.81
CA GLU A 218 13.80 -15.43 -5.84
C GLU A 218 14.91 -14.71 -6.59
N SER A 219 14.56 -13.79 -7.51
CA SER A 219 15.50 -13.10 -8.39
C SER A 219 15.71 -11.62 -8.06
N LEU A 220 14.82 -11.01 -7.28
CA LEU A 220 15.01 -9.61 -6.85
C LEU A 220 16.12 -9.52 -5.81
N HIS A 221 17.20 -8.81 -6.13
CA HIS A 221 18.26 -8.51 -5.16
C HIS A 221 17.83 -7.42 -4.18
N VAL A 222 18.01 -7.66 -2.89
CA VAL A 222 17.63 -6.71 -1.81
C VAL A 222 18.83 -6.36 -0.97
N ARG A 223 19.04 -5.05 -0.75
CA ARG A 223 20.04 -4.54 0.17
C ARG A 223 19.43 -3.53 1.14
N MET A 224 19.66 -3.73 2.44
CA MET A 224 19.20 -2.83 3.49
C MET A 224 20.38 -2.22 4.23
N LEU A 225 20.39 -0.90 4.36
CA LEU A 225 21.42 -0.12 5.04
C LEU A 225 20.84 0.53 6.29
N SER A 226 21.57 0.44 7.40
CA SER A 226 21.30 1.21 8.62
C SER A 226 22.32 2.34 8.73
N THR A 227 21.85 3.58 8.87
CA THR A 227 22.70 4.76 9.00
C THR A 227 22.38 5.52 10.28
N PRO A 228 23.35 5.72 11.20
CA PRO A 228 23.16 6.47 12.43
C PRO A 228 22.61 7.87 12.15
N GLY A 229 21.61 8.29 12.91
CA GLY A 229 21.00 9.61 12.78
C GLY A 229 20.14 9.82 11.53
N PHE A 230 20.06 8.85 10.61
CA PHE A 230 19.21 8.94 9.44
C PHE A 230 17.73 8.99 9.86
N LYS A 231 17.02 9.97 9.31
CA LYS A 231 15.58 10.17 9.59
C LYS A 231 14.80 9.96 8.31
N GLY A 232 13.74 9.15 8.40
CA GLY A 232 12.93 8.79 7.24
C GLY A 232 13.33 7.43 6.67
N ASP A 233 13.06 7.26 5.39
CA ASP A 233 13.22 6.00 4.67
C ASP A 233 13.56 6.30 3.21
N THR A 234 14.63 5.72 2.68
CA THR A 234 14.93 5.74 1.25
C THR A 234 14.52 4.40 0.66
N GLN A 235 13.77 4.44 -0.42
CA GLN A 235 13.30 3.27 -1.17
C GLN A 235 13.72 3.43 -2.63
N ARG A 236 14.74 2.68 -3.04
CA ARG A 236 15.21 2.68 -4.41
C ARG A 236 14.90 1.33 -5.04
N VAL A 237 14.20 1.36 -6.18
CA VAL A 237 14.00 0.20 -7.04
C VAL A 237 14.75 0.42 -8.35
N GLU A 238 15.36 -0.64 -8.85
CA GLU A 238 16.12 -0.60 -10.09
C GLU A 238 15.75 -1.82 -10.94
N ILE A 239 15.68 -1.63 -12.25
CA ILE A 239 15.55 -2.72 -13.21
C ILE A 239 16.42 -2.46 -14.42
N ARG A 240 17.04 -3.51 -14.93
CA ARG A 240 17.93 -3.44 -16.08
C ARG A 240 17.75 -4.66 -16.99
N ASN A 241 17.68 -4.39 -18.28
CA ASN A 241 17.86 -5.36 -19.36
C ASN A 241 18.77 -4.77 -20.45
N ASP A 242 18.90 -5.40 -21.60
CA ASP A 242 19.78 -4.94 -22.68
C ASP A 242 19.40 -3.56 -23.24
N GLN A 243 18.16 -3.15 -23.11
CA GLN A 243 17.62 -1.93 -23.74
C GLN A 243 17.24 -0.85 -22.72
N VAL A 244 16.95 -1.23 -21.49
CA VAL A 244 16.42 -0.32 -20.45
C VAL A 244 17.24 -0.44 -19.18
N HIS A 245 17.60 0.70 -18.61
CA HIS A 245 18.04 0.83 -17.24
C HIS A 245 17.20 1.91 -16.57
N ALA A 246 16.35 1.53 -15.64
CA ALA A 246 15.50 2.46 -14.91
C ALA A 246 15.76 2.36 -13.40
N THR A 247 15.80 3.52 -12.75
CA THR A 247 15.94 3.65 -11.30
C THR A 247 14.88 4.61 -10.80
N VAL A 248 14.12 4.19 -9.79
CA VAL A 248 13.22 5.06 -9.02
C VAL A 248 13.73 5.14 -7.59
N ASP A 249 14.08 6.34 -7.17
CA ASP A 249 14.65 6.62 -5.84
C ASP A 249 13.74 7.58 -5.10
N VAL A 250 13.14 7.13 -4.00
CA VAL A 250 12.20 7.91 -3.20
C VAL A 250 12.70 8.02 -1.77
N TYR A 251 13.03 9.24 -1.35
CA TYR A 251 13.24 9.55 0.05
C TYR A 251 11.95 10.08 0.67
N SER A 252 11.54 9.52 1.79
CA SER A 252 10.38 9.94 2.56
C SER A 252 10.75 10.22 4.00
N ARG A 253 10.45 11.44 4.46
CA ARG A 253 10.66 11.80 5.87
C ARG A 253 9.68 11.09 6.80
N THR A 254 8.51 10.75 6.31
CA THR A 254 7.45 10.06 7.03
C THR A 254 6.79 9.01 6.15
N SER A 255 6.05 8.08 6.76
CA SER A 255 5.29 7.05 6.03
C SER A 255 4.03 7.57 5.32
N GLU A 256 3.73 8.86 5.37
CA GLU A 256 2.46 9.43 4.89
C GLU A 256 2.27 9.31 3.37
N ILE A 257 3.38 9.33 2.62
CA ILE A 257 3.35 9.08 1.16
C ILE A 257 2.57 7.80 0.81
N ALA A 258 2.62 6.78 1.66
CA ALA A 258 1.88 5.54 1.44
C ALA A 258 0.36 5.76 1.43
N ALA A 259 -0.17 6.55 2.36
CA ALA A 259 -1.60 6.90 2.34
C ALA A 259 -1.98 7.75 1.12
N TRP A 260 -1.11 8.69 0.73
CA TRP A 260 -1.33 9.51 -0.47
C TRP A 260 -1.29 8.68 -1.76
N SER A 261 -0.53 7.58 -1.79
CA SER A 261 -0.56 6.65 -2.92
C SER A 261 -1.93 5.95 -3.06
N VAL A 262 -2.63 5.69 -1.95
CA VAL A 262 -4.02 5.19 -1.97
C VAL A 262 -4.97 6.23 -2.55
N VAL A 263 -4.86 7.49 -2.11
CA VAL A 263 -5.66 8.60 -2.65
C VAL A 263 -5.46 8.72 -4.16
N ARG A 264 -4.20 8.62 -4.64
CA ARG A 264 -3.89 8.59 -6.07
C ARG A 264 -4.58 7.43 -6.79
N VAL A 265 -4.52 6.22 -6.26
CA VAL A 265 -5.18 5.05 -6.87
C VAL A 265 -6.69 5.28 -6.97
N LEU A 266 -7.36 5.70 -5.89
CA LEU A 266 -8.79 5.98 -5.90
C LEU A 266 -9.15 7.03 -6.96
N ARG A 267 -8.37 8.11 -7.08
CA ARG A 267 -8.57 9.12 -8.14
C ARG A 267 -8.45 8.54 -9.54
N ASN A 268 -7.46 7.68 -9.77
CA ASN A 268 -7.26 7.03 -11.06
C ASN A 268 -8.41 6.08 -11.45
N LEU A 269 -9.02 5.41 -10.48
CA LEU A 269 -10.11 4.46 -10.74
C LEU A 269 -11.36 5.12 -11.34
N VAL A 270 -11.56 6.42 -11.11
CA VAL A 270 -12.71 7.18 -11.61
C VAL A 270 -12.32 8.26 -12.63
N SER A 271 -11.04 8.43 -12.88
CA SER A 271 -10.54 9.42 -13.83
C SER A 271 -10.77 8.97 -15.28
N PRO A 272 -11.21 9.86 -16.17
CA PRO A 272 -11.25 9.58 -17.62
C PRO A 272 -9.86 9.47 -18.25
N ILE A 273 -8.82 9.95 -17.59
CA ILE A 273 -7.41 9.86 -18.00
C ILE A 273 -6.64 9.26 -16.82
N VAL A 274 -5.98 8.13 -17.06
CA VAL A 274 -5.29 7.33 -16.04
C VAL A 274 -3.78 7.37 -16.24
N PHE A 275 -3.01 7.51 -15.13
CA PHE A 275 -1.55 7.48 -15.12
C PHE A 275 -1.01 6.35 -14.22
#